data_711b59099229c9349ecc87a32dd7be9f
#
_entry.id   711b59099229c9349ecc87a32dd7be9f
#
_cell.length_a   1.000
_cell.length_b   1.000
_cell.length_c   1.000
_cell.angle_alpha   90.00
_cell.angle_beta   90.00
_cell.angle_gamma   90.00
#
_symmetry.space_group_name_H-M   'P 1'
#
loop_
_entity.id
_entity.type
_entity.pdbx_description
1 polymer ?
#
loop_
_entity_poly.entity_id
_entity_poly.type
_entity_poly.pdbx_seq_one_letter_code
_entity_poly.pdbx_strand_id
1 'polypeptide(L)'
;MKKLALILMSLLVCLGLFAGCGSQDESTSNAAGDSSSSSSQENGSSEAAEKGDPDKKAILVVSFGTSYNDTREKTIDAIEQEIADAFPDYEVRRAFTSQTIIDKLSERDGLEIDNVTEAMERLVADGVGTVICQPTHVMNGLEYDDMVAEVSAFADNFETLKFGTPLLNSAEDYQLVAQALVKNVPTSEDDEAVVLMGHGTEHFANAAYAALDYTLKDQGNSQYIVGTVESYPGLEQAQKQVEALGAKKVILAPLMIVAGDHATNDMASDEEGSWKMEFKKAGYEVDIVLKGLGEYPEIREIYVSHVQQAIDGE
;
A
#
# COMPACT_ATOMS: atom_id res chain seq x y z
N MET A 1 14.28 -33.63 -31.43
CA MET A 1 13.03 -34.42 -31.69
C MET A 1 11.93 -33.76 -30.86
N LYS A 2 10.96 -33.25 -31.58
CA LYS A 2 9.85 -32.44 -31.09
C LYS A 2 8.92 -33.23 -30.17
N LYS A 3 8.46 -32.67 -29.03
CA LYS A 3 7.20 -33.06 -28.41
C LYS A 3 6.36 -31.79 -28.14
N LEU A 4 5.41 -31.61 -29.04
CA LEU A 4 4.32 -30.69 -28.97
C LEU A 4 3.26 -31.26 -28.00
N ALA A 5 2.87 -30.54 -26.96
CA ALA A 5 1.70 -30.90 -26.17
C ALA A 5 0.62 -29.85 -26.39
N LEU A 6 -0.44 -30.26 -27.11
CA LEU A 6 -1.70 -29.55 -27.27
C LEU A 6 -2.47 -29.64 -25.93
N ILE A 7 -2.91 -28.50 -25.40
CA ILE A 7 -3.97 -28.46 -24.39
C ILE A 7 -5.23 -27.90 -25.05
N LEU A 8 -6.26 -28.74 -25.07
CA LEU A 8 -7.61 -28.43 -25.56
C LEU A 8 -8.32 -27.49 -24.58
N MET A 9 -8.83 -26.43 -25.12
CA MET A 9 -9.75 -25.49 -24.50
C MET A 9 -11.19 -26.01 -24.60
N SER A 10 -11.84 -26.32 -23.49
CA SER A 10 -13.28 -26.65 -23.47
C SER A 10 -14.07 -25.41 -23.04
N LEU A 11 -14.75 -24.85 -24.04
CA LEU A 11 -15.73 -23.77 -23.91
C LEU A 11 -17.07 -24.39 -23.47
N LEU A 12 -17.59 -24.01 -22.31
CA LEU A 12 -18.95 -24.33 -21.88
C LEU A 12 -19.80 -23.05 -21.92
N VAL A 13 -20.64 -22.96 -22.96
CA VAL A 13 -21.66 -21.93 -23.13
C VAL A 13 -22.94 -22.41 -22.43
N CYS A 14 -23.38 -21.71 -21.38
CA CYS A 14 -24.74 -21.87 -20.84
C CYS A 14 -25.59 -20.67 -21.27
N LEU A 15 -26.45 -20.88 -22.28
CA LEU A 15 -27.60 -20.04 -22.56
C LEU A 15 -28.72 -20.37 -21.57
N GLY A 16 -29.17 -19.38 -20.83
CA GLY A 16 -30.39 -19.43 -20.05
C GLY A 16 -31.39 -18.40 -20.56
N LEU A 17 -32.50 -18.89 -21.13
CA LEU A 17 -33.60 -18.14 -21.73
C LEU A 17 -34.46 -17.44 -20.67
N PHE A 18 -34.77 -16.18 -20.91
CA PHE A 18 -35.85 -15.40 -20.26
C PHE A 18 -37.20 -15.65 -20.99
N ALA A 19 -38.22 -15.88 -20.18
CA ALA A 19 -39.62 -15.58 -20.49
C ALA A 19 -40.35 -15.49 -19.15
N GLY A 20 -41.05 -14.46 -18.76
CA GLY A 20 -41.84 -13.47 -19.42
C GLY A 20 -43.25 -13.48 -18.89
N CYS A 21 -43.72 -12.37 -18.33
CA CYS A 21 -45.07 -11.85 -18.23
C CYS A 21 -46.17 -12.59 -17.43
N GLY A 22 -46.87 -11.76 -16.66
CA GLY A 22 -48.31 -11.83 -16.61
C GLY A 22 -48.95 -11.49 -15.28
N SER A 23 -49.56 -10.37 -15.25
CA SER A 23 -50.34 -9.59 -14.32
C SER A 23 -51.70 -10.19 -13.89
N GLN A 24 -52.24 -9.55 -12.83
CA GLN A 24 -53.66 -9.27 -12.48
C GLN A 24 -54.42 -10.34 -11.66
N ASP A 25 -54.90 -9.97 -10.61
CA ASP A 25 -55.98 -9.23 -10.00
C ASP A 25 -56.94 -10.10 -9.15
N GLU A 26 -57.38 -9.43 -8.09
CA GLU A 26 -58.71 -9.41 -7.40
C GLU A 26 -59.11 -10.53 -6.43
N SER A 27 -59.17 -10.08 -5.24
CA SER A 27 -60.34 -9.85 -4.35
C SER A 27 -60.92 -11.00 -3.53
N THR A 28 -61.21 -10.57 -2.32
CA THR A 28 -62.32 -10.79 -1.41
C THR A 28 -62.29 -11.89 -0.37
N SER A 29 -62.31 -11.40 0.84
CA SER A 29 -63.27 -11.46 1.96
C SER A 29 -63.11 -12.54 3.01
N ASN A 30 -63.01 -11.99 4.23
CA ASN A 30 -63.65 -12.40 5.50
C ASN A 30 -63.47 -13.80 6.08
N ALA A 31 -62.88 -13.83 7.28
CA ALA A 31 -63.63 -14.03 8.51
C ALA A 31 -62.72 -14.11 9.75
N ALA A 32 -63.25 -13.59 10.84
CA ALA A 32 -62.73 -13.41 12.17
C ALA A 32 -62.19 -14.70 12.84
N GLY A 33 -61.18 -14.51 13.68
CA GLY A 33 -60.70 -15.48 14.65
C GLY A 33 -59.80 -14.77 15.65
N ASP A 34 -60.41 -14.37 16.74
CA ASP A 34 -59.82 -13.81 17.94
C ASP A 34 -58.88 -14.88 18.60
N SER A 35 -57.64 -14.50 18.87
CA SER A 35 -56.86 -15.03 19.98
C SER A 35 -55.68 -14.13 20.30
N SER A 36 -55.86 -13.40 21.38
CA SER A 36 -54.84 -12.67 22.11
C SER A 36 -53.64 -13.55 22.45
N SER A 37 -52.47 -13.21 21.93
CA SER A 37 -51.20 -13.55 22.55
C SER A 37 -50.32 -12.28 22.57
N SER A 38 -50.13 -11.81 23.79
CA SER A 38 -49.17 -10.76 24.13
C SER A 38 -47.77 -11.21 23.76
N SER A 39 -47.27 -10.69 22.64
CA SER A 39 -45.82 -10.67 22.37
C SER A 39 -45.25 -9.41 22.97
N SER A 40 -44.55 -9.58 24.09
CA SER A 40 -43.59 -8.61 24.58
C SER A 40 -42.64 -8.26 23.45
N GLN A 41 -42.78 -7.05 22.91
CA GLN A 41 -41.71 -6.42 22.15
C GLN A 41 -40.57 -6.18 23.13
N GLU A 42 -39.55 -7.01 23.04
CA GLU A 42 -38.22 -6.63 23.49
C GLU A 42 -37.80 -5.46 22.59
N ASN A 43 -37.86 -4.29 23.17
CA ASN A 43 -37.26 -3.11 22.65
C ASN A 43 -35.75 -3.31 22.81
N GLY A 44 -35.11 -3.93 21.82
CA GLY A 44 -33.67 -3.94 21.69
C GLY A 44 -33.23 -2.48 21.40
N SER A 45 -33.06 -1.70 22.45
CA SER A 45 -32.23 -0.52 22.37
C SER A 45 -30.82 -1.02 22.01
N SER A 46 -30.39 -0.83 20.78
CA SER A 46 -28.98 -0.86 20.49
C SER A 46 -28.37 0.25 21.33
N GLU A 47 -27.75 -0.10 22.46
CA GLU A 47 -26.83 0.83 23.13
C GLU A 47 -25.80 1.21 22.09
N ALA A 48 -25.76 2.50 21.74
CA ALA A 48 -24.69 3.02 20.93
C ALA A 48 -23.37 2.70 21.66
N ALA A 49 -22.40 2.17 20.95
CA ALA A 49 -21.08 1.87 21.51
C ALA A 49 -20.57 3.16 22.20
N GLU A 50 -20.14 3.01 23.45
CA GLU A 50 -19.56 4.14 24.18
C GLU A 50 -18.24 4.51 23.51
N LYS A 51 -18.19 5.73 22.96
CA LYS A 51 -17.00 6.22 22.26
C LYS A 51 -15.88 6.53 23.24
N GLY A 52 -14.64 6.38 22.76
CA GLY A 52 -13.47 6.70 23.57
C GLY A 52 -13.33 8.17 23.95
N ASP A 53 -12.40 8.46 24.84
CA ASP A 53 -12.08 9.80 25.32
C ASP A 53 -11.40 10.62 24.20
N PRO A 54 -11.99 11.74 23.72
CA PRO A 54 -11.43 12.54 22.65
C PRO A 54 -10.05 13.16 22.97
N ASP A 55 -9.73 13.31 24.25
CA ASP A 55 -8.41 13.81 24.69
C ASP A 55 -7.32 12.73 24.63
N LYS A 56 -7.69 11.45 24.57
CA LYS A 56 -6.78 10.36 24.26
C LYS A 56 -6.65 10.25 22.74
N LYS A 57 -5.47 10.63 22.26
CA LYS A 57 -5.19 10.75 20.82
C LYS A 57 -4.11 9.76 20.40
N ALA A 58 -4.34 9.07 19.28
CA ALA A 58 -3.35 8.17 18.70
C ALA A 58 -3.19 8.41 17.19
N ILE A 59 -1.97 8.18 16.70
CA ILE A 59 -1.68 8.00 15.29
C ILE A 59 -1.34 6.52 15.10
N LEU A 60 -2.18 5.81 14.35
CA LEU A 60 -1.92 4.42 13.95
C LEU A 60 -1.16 4.45 12.63
N VAL A 61 0.14 4.15 12.66
CA VAL A 61 0.96 4.01 11.46
C VAL A 61 0.82 2.59 10.94
N VAL A 62 0.28 2.45 9.73
CA VAL A 62 0.02 1.16 9.09
C VAL A 62 0.98 0.93 7.94
N SER A 63 1.79 -0.13 8.05
CA SER A 63 2.76 -0.54 7.04
C SER A 63 2.46 -1.94 6.54
N PHE A 64 2.90 -2.29 5.32
CA PHE A 64 2.92 -3.69 4.89
C PHE A 64 3.76 -4.55 5.85
N GLY A 65 4.86 -3.98 6.31
CA GLY A 65 5.83 -4.63 7.17
C GLY A 65 7.04 -5.16 6.42
N THR A 66 8.03 -5.58 7.17
CA THR A 66 9.21 -6.30 6.65
C THR A 66 9.78 -7.22 7.72
N SER A 67 10.26 -8.39 7.30
CA SER A 67 10.98 -9.31 8.17
C SER A 67 12.49 -9.05 8.24
N TYR A 68 12.99 -8.04 7.53
CA TYR A 68 14.39 -7.62 7.53
C TYR A 68 14.58 -6.55 8.61
N ASN A 69 15.12 -6.91 9.77
CA ASN A 69 15.21 -6.04 10.94
C ASN A 69 16.00 -4.75 10.69
N ASP A 70 17.19 -4.87 10.07
CA ASP A 70 18.04 -3.70 9.74
C ASP A 70 17.33 -2.70 8.82
N THR A 71 16.54 -3.20 7.87
CA THR A 71 15.77 -2.39 6.93
C THR A 71 14.58 -1.75 7.65
N ARG A 72 13.87 -2.51 8.53
CA ARG A 72 12.77 -1.98 9.32
C ARG A 72 13.21 -0.80 10.17
N GLU A 73 14.32 -0.92 10.92
CA GLU A 73 14.87 0.14 11.76
C GLU A 73 15.13 1.43 10.98
N LYS A 74 15.66 1.31 9.76
CA LYS A 74 16.02 2.47 8.93
C LYS A 74 14.86 3.08 8.17
N THR A 75 13.73 2.38 8.07
CA THR A 75 12.59 2.78 7.25
C THR A 75 11.33 2.95 8.08
N ILE A 76 10.64 1.87 8.43
CA ILE A 76 9.35 1.92 9.16
C ILE A 76 9.54 2.59 10.52
N ASP A 77 10.52 2.12 11.31
CA ASP A 77 10.78 2.67 12.65
C ASP A 77 11.20 4.16 12.56
N ALA A 78 11.94 4.54 11.51
CA ALA A 78 12.32 5.93 11.27
C ALA A 78 11.13 6.83 10.87
N ILE A 79 10.19 6.34 10.06
CA ILE A 79 8.94 7.05 9.72
C ILE A 79 8.11 7.26 10.99
N GLU A 80 7.90 6.21 11.77
CA GLU A 80 7.13 6.27 13.02
C GLU A 80 7.75 7.23 14.04
N GLN A 81 9.09 7.21 14.17
CA GLN A 81 9.79 8.11 15.07
C GLN A 81 9.64 9.58 14.64
N GLU A 82 9.75 9.87 13.33
CA GLU A 82 9.61 11.23 12.81
C GLU A 82 8.18 11.75 12.99
N ILE A 83 7.18 10.89 12.82
CA ILE A 83 5.78 11.21 13.15
C ILE A 83 5.62 11.46 14.65
N ALA A 84 6.19 10.61 15.52
CA ALA A 84 6.13 10.80 16.97
C ALA A 84 6.78 12.11 17.43
N ASP A 85 7.90 12.47 16.83
CA ASP A 85 8.61 13.72 17.15
C ASP A 85 7.82 14.96 16.69
N ALA A 86 7.10 14.85 15.54
CA ALA A 86 6.27 15.93 15.01
C ALA A 86 4.95 16.12 15.79
N PHE A 87 4.40 15.05 16.35
CA PHE A 87 3.08 15.06 17.02
C PHE A 87 3.14 14.54 18.46
N PRO A 88 3.82 15.22 19.37
CA PRO A 88 4.05 14.75 20.74
C PRO A 88 2.78 14.62 21.61
N ASP A 89 1.67 15.21 21.16
CA ASP A 89 0.35 15.10 21.81
C ASP A 89 -0.42 13.83 21.41
N TYR A 90 0.12 13.02 20.49
CA TYR A 90 -0.45 11.77 20.02
C TYR A 90 0.43 10.59 20.42
N GLU A 91 -0.19 9.50 20.87
CA GLU A 91 0.49 8.21 21.00
C GLU A 91 0.66 7.59 19.59
N VAL A 92 1.87 7.32 19.17
CA VAL A 92 2.12 6.63 17.90
C VAL A 92 2.09 5.12 18.11
N ARG A 93 1.25 4.43 17.38
CA ARG A 93 1.09 2.98 17.39
C ARG A 93 1.35 2.40 16.00
N ARG A 94 1.77 1.15 15.97
CA ARG A 94 2.11 0.39 14.76
C ARG A 94 1.06 -0.67 14.48
N ALA A 95 0.77 -0.90 13.18
CA ALA A 95 0.16 -2.11 12.68
C ALA A 95 0.82 -2.55 11.36
N PHE A 96 0.84 -3.86 11.10
CA PHE A 96 1.23 -4.40 9.80
C PHE A 96 0.03 -5.02 9.09
N THR A 97 0.01 -4.92 7.74
CA THR A 97 -1.03 -5.55 6.93
C THR A 97 -0.67 -6.99 6.56
N SER A 98 0.63 -7.35 6.50
CA SER A 98 1.07 -8.69 6.11
C SER A 98 1.13 -9.65 7.30
N GLN A 99 0.13 -10.54 7.44
CA GLN A 99 0.12 -11.57 8.47
C GLN A 99 1.35 -12.49 8.37
N THR A 100 1.80 -12.82 7.16
CA THR A 100 3.02 -13.63 6.96
C THR A 100 4.27 -13.01 7.59
N ILE A 101 4.38 -11.68 7.52
CA ILE A 101 5.51 -10.95 8.13
C ILE A 101 5.35 -10.93 9.66
N ILE A 102 4.15 -10.68 10.16
CA ILE A 102 3.84 -10.70 11.59
C ILE A 102 4.21 -12.06 12.18
N ASP A 103 3.71 -13.16 11.61
CA ASP A 103 4.00 -14.52 12.07
C ASP A 103 5.50 -14.82 12.06
N LYS A 104 6.20 -14.44 11.00
CA LYS A 104 7.64 -14.65 10.88
C LYS A 104 8.44 -13.87 11.92
N LEU A 105 8.03 -12.64 12.26
CA LEU A 105 8.69 -11.84 13.28
C LEU A 105 8.42 -12.38 14.69
N SER A 106 7.19 -12.83 14.97
CA SER A 106 6.83 -13.48 16.22
C SER A 106 7.62 -14.79 16.41
N GLU A 107 7.62 -15.69 15.40
CA GLU A 107 8.30 -16.98 15.48
C GLU A 107 9.83 -16.86 15.58
N ARG A 108 10.44 -15.97 14.79
CA ARG A 108 11.91 -15.83 14.72
C ARG A 108 12.49 -14.97 15.80
N ASP A 109 11.83 -13.85 16.10
CA ASP A 109 12.39 -12.78 16.95
C ASP A 109 11.62 -12.60 18.26
N GLY A 110 10.46 -13.24 18.45
CA GLY A 110 9.56 -13.03 19.58
C GLY A 110 8.98 -11.60 19.59
N LEU A 111 8.87 -10.97 18.43
CA LEU A 111 8.35 -9.63 18.27
C LEU A 111 6.86 -9.67 17.93
N GLU A 112 6.03 -9.26 18.88
CA GLU A 112 4.58 -9.20 18.69
C GLU A 112 4.21 -7.86 18.04
N ILE A 113 3.63 -7.92 16.85
CA ILE A 113 3.14 -6.76 16.10
C ILE A 113 1.67 -7.03 15.77
N ASP A 114 0.82 -6.06 16.08
CA ASP A 114 -0.61 -6.16 15.78
C ASP A 114 -0.84 -6.07 14.25
N ASN A 115 -1.80 -6.83 13.74
CA ASN A 115 -2.42 -6.53 12.46
C ASN A 115 -3.39 -5.34 12.62
N VAL A 116 -4.00 -4.88 11.52
CA VAL A 116 -4.85 -3.68 11.54
C VAL A 116 -6.04 -3.85 12.49
N THR A 117 -6.72 -4.98 12.43
CA THR A 117 -7.88 -5.27 13.29
C THR A 117 -7.48 -5.33 14.77
N GLU A 118 -6.40 -6.04 15.13
CA GLU A 118 -5.91 -6.14 16.50
C GLU A 118 -5.49 -4.77 17.06
N ALA A 119 -4.83 -3.95 16.24
CA ALA A 119 -4.45 -2.59 16.64
C ALA A 119 -5.68 -1.71 16.92
N MET A 120 -6.72 -1.80 16.08
CA MET A 120 -7.97 -1.07 16.27
C MET A 120 -8.73 -1.55 17.52
N GLU A 121 -8.83 -2.86 17.74
CA GLU A 121 -9.43 -3.44 18.95
C GLU A 121 -8.70 -2.95 20.23
N ARG A 122 -7.37 -2.87 20.18
CA ARG A 122 -6.55 -2.38 21.29
C ARG A 122 -6.77 -0.89 21.54
N LEU A 123 -6.88 -0.06 20.48
CA LEU A 123 -7.22 1.37 20.60
C LEU A 123 -8.59 1.57 21.27
N VAL A 124 -9.59 0.76 20.89
CA VAL A 124 -10.92 0.78 21.53
C VAL A 124 -10.83 0.36 23.00
N ALA A 125 -10.13 -0.74 23.31
CA ALA A 125 -9.98 -1.23 24.68
C ALA A 125 -9.27 -0.23 25.61
N ASP A 126 -8.32 0.54 25.07
CA ASP A 126 -7.60 1.60 25.82
C ASP A 126 -8.43 2.89 25.94
N GLY A 127 -9.62 2.95 25.35
CA GLY A 127 -10.54 4.09 25.39
C GLY A 127 -10.01 5.31 24.64
N VAL A 128 -9.25 5.11 23.56
CA VAL A 128 -8.81 6.20 22.66
C VAL A 128 -10.04 6.75 21.93
N GLY A 129 -10.18 8.06 21.87
CA GLY A 129 -11.32 8.71 21.21
C GLY A 129 -10.95 9.43 19.92
N THR A 130 -9.67 9.77 19.72
CA THR A 130 -9.18 10.40 18.47
C THR A 130 -8.11 9.55 17.83
N VAL A 131 -8.36 9.07 16.61
CA VAL A 131 -7.43 8.25 15.83
C VAL A 131 -7.18 8.87 14.46
N ILE A 132 -5.90 9.02 14.12
CA ILE A 132 -5.43 9.30 12.77
C ILE A 132 -4.75 8.03 12.26
N CYS A 133 -5.29 7.41 11.22
CA CYS A 133 -4.69 6.25 10.58
C CYS A 133 -3.80 6.71 9.42
N GLN A 134 -2.48 6.55 9.56
CA GLN A 134 -1.49 6.94 8.55
C GLN A 134 -0.91 5.71 7.86
N PRO A 135 -1.25 5.45 6.58
CA PRO A 135 -0.60 4.41 5.80
C PRO A 135 0.82 4.82 5.40
N THR A 136 1.74 3.86 5.36
CA THR A 136 3.07 4.05 4.73
C THR A 136 3.15 3.45 3.33
N HIS A 137 2.01 3.11 2.73
CA HIS A 137 1.94 2.59 1.37
C HIS A 137 2.43 3.63 0.34
N VAL A 138 2.95 3.15 -0.80
CA VAL A 138 3.42 4.06 -1.87
C VAL A 138 2.25 4.69 -2.62
N MET A 139 1.13 4.00 -2.76
CA MET A 139 -0.04 4.43 -3.55
C MET A 139 -1.35 3.92 -2.97
N ASN A 140 -2.48 4.46 -3.46
CA ASN A 140 -3.83 4.03 -3.13
C ASN A 140 -4.16 2.70 -3.85
N GLY A 141 -3.46 1.63 -3.48
CA GLY A 141 -3.62 0.29 -4.04
C GLY A 141 -4.56 -0.59 -3.24
N LEU A 142 -4.61 -1.89 -3.58
CA LEU A 142 -5.49 -2.87 -2.94
C LEU A 142 -5.30 -2.92 -1.42
N GLU A 143 -4.05 -2.97 -0.95
CA GLU A 143 -3.75 -3.02 0.48
C GLU A 143 -4.19 -1.76 1.24
N TYR A 144 -4.14 -0.60 0.58
CA TYR A 144 -4.70 0.63 1.15
C TYR A 144 -6.22 0.56 1.25
N ASP A 145 -6.90 0.07 0.21
CA ASP A 145 -8.36 -0.06 0.21
C ASP A 145 -8.82 -1.06 1.28
N ASP A 146 -8.14 -2.19 1.45
CA ASP A 146 -8.41 -3.19 2.48
C ASP A 146 -8.20 -2.59 3.88
N MET A 147 -7.09 -1.89 4.12
CA MET A 147 -6.82 -1.18 5.38
C MET A 147 -7.92 -0.17 5.71
N VAL A 148 -8.34 0.65 4.74
CA VAL A 148 -9.42 1.64 4.95
C VAL A 148 -10.73 0.94 5.31
N ALA A 149 -11.05 -0.18 4.67
CA ALA A 149 -12.24 -0.96 4.97
C ALA A 149 -12.19 -1.55 6.41
N GLU A 150 -11.06 -2.16 6.80
CA GLU A 150 -10.87 -2.70 8.15
C GLU A 150 -10.97 -1.61 9.22
N VAL A 151 -10.24 -0.51 9.08
CA VAL A 151 -10.25 0.60 10.04
C VAL A 151 -11.62 1.26 10.12
N SER A 152 -12.31 1.44 8.99
CA SER A 152 -13.64 2.06 8.94
C SER A 152 -14.71 1.25 9.68
N ALA A 153 -14.53 -0.06 9.83
CA ALA A 153 -15.45 -0.92 10.61
C ALA A 153 -15.52 -0.52 12.08
N PHE A 154 -14.52 0.19 12.60
CA PHE A 154 -14.45 0.68 13.98
C PHE A 154 -14.92 2.14 14.15
N ALA A 155 -15.42 2.80 13.11
CA ALA A 155 -15.72 4.23 13.14
C ALA A 155 -16.66 4.66 14.28
N ASP A 156 -17.62 3.83 14.64
CA ASP A 156 -18.59 4.11 15.70
C ASP A 156 -17.97 4.10 17.12
N ASN A 157 -16.77 3.55 17.28
CA ASN A 157 -16.06 3.49 18.56
C ASN A 157 -15.26 4.76 18.89
N PHE A 158 -15.04 5.65 17.90
CA PHE A 158 -14.21 6.84 18.06
C PHE A 158 -15.04 8.11 17.91
N GLU A 159 -14.64 9.17 18.60
CA GLU A 159 -15.15 10.51 18.38
C GLU A 159 -14.62 11.10 17.06
N THR A 160 -13.35 10.81 16.77
CA THR A 160 -12.67 11.22 15.55
C THR A 160 -11.87 10.05 14.99
N LEU A 161 -12.17 9.68 13.75
CA LEU A 161 -11.38 8.74 12.97
C LEU A 161 -11.10 9.38 11.61
N LYS A 162 -9.82 9.59 11.30
CA LYS A 162 -9.38 10.19 10.05
C LYS A 162 -8.26 9.38 9.43
N PHE A 163 -8.08 9.57 8.12
CA PHE A 163 -7.06 8.87 7.34
C PHE A 163 -6.08 9.87 6.75
N GLY A 164 -4.79 9.61 6.95
CA GLY A 164 -3.75 10.17 6.11
C GLY A 164 -3.70 9.45 4.77
N THR A 165 -2.90 9.97 3.84
CA THR A 165 -2.80 9.45 2.48
C THR A 165 -1.50 8.68 2.25
N PRO A 166 -1.45 7.74 1.29
CA PRO A 166 -0.22 7.12 0.81
C PRO A 166 0.74 8.13 0.18
N LEU A 167 1.99 7.72 -0.05
CA LEU A 167 3.07 8.57 -0.52
C LEU A 167 2.77 9.31 -1.83
N LEU A 168 2.18 8.63 -2.81
CA LEU A 168 1.84 9.18 -4.14
C LEU A 168 0.33 9.41 -4.24
N ASN A 169 -0.16 10.46 -3.60
CA ASN A 169 -1.59 10.78 -3.58
C ASN A 169 -1.94 12.02 -4.41
N SER A 170 -1.16 13.09 -4.31
CA SER A 170 -1.40 14.37 -4.98
C SER A 170 -0.34 14.68 -6.04
N ALA A 171 -0.63 15.65 -6.91
CA ALA A 171 0.37 16.14 -7.89
C ALA A 171 1.61 16.72 -7.21
N GLU A 172 1.48 17.31 -6.03
CA GLU A 172 2.58 17.82 -5.23
C GLU A 172 3.46 16.68 -4.72
N ASP A 173 2.86 15.59 -4.22
CA ASP A 173 3.60 14.42 -3.74
C ASP A 173 4.48 13.82 -4.84
N TYR A 174 3.96 13.68 -6.08
CA TYR A 174 4.76 13.21 -7.20
C TYR A 174 5.98 14.08 -7.44
N GLN A 175 5.83 15.41 -7.30
CA GLN A 175 6.95 16.35 -7.49
C GLN A 175 7.98 16.23 -6.36
N LEU A 176 7.53 16.14 -5.11
CA LEU A 176 8.39 16.00 -3.94
C LEU A 176 9.13 14.65 -3.94
N VAL A 177 8.43 13.56 -4.26
CA VAL A 177 9.04 12.23 -4.39
C VAL A 177 10.06 12.19 -5.52
N ALA A 178 9.78 12.78 -6.69
CA ALA A 178 10.73 12.87 -7.77
C ALA A 178 12.00 13.64 -7.35
N GLN A 179 11.87 14.77 -6.65
CA GLN A 179 13.00 15.54 -6.11
C GLN A 179 13.79 14.73 -5.07
N ALA A 180 13.11 14.02 -4.16
CA ALA A 180 13.74 13.18 -3.17
C ALA A 180 14.57 12.04 -3.82
N LEU A 181 14.03 11.40 -4.85
CA LEU A 181 14.72 10.35 -5.60
C LEU A 181 15.98 10.89 -6.30
N VAL A 182 15.89 12.02 -6.99
CA VAL A 182 17.03 12.65 -7.67
C VAL A 182 18.12 13.06 -6.66
N LYS A 183 17.73 13.55 -5.49
CA LYS A 183 18.67 13.93 -4.43
C LYS A 183 19.40 12.74 -3.82
N ASN A 184 18.69 11.63 -3.59
CA ASN A 184 19.20 10.49 -2.80
C ASN A 184 19.79 9.37 -3.67
N VAL A 185 19.47 9.32 -4.95
CA VAL A 185 20.03 8.39 -5.94
C VAL A 185 20.61 9.20 -7.12
N PRO A 186 21.65 10.01 -6.89
CA PRO A 186 22.18 10.88 -7.92
C PRO A 186 22.94 10.11 -9.00
N THR A 187 22.91 10.64 -10.23
CA THR A 187 23.85 10.25 -11.29
C THR A 187 25.08 11.17 -11.24
N SER A 188 26.23 10.64 -11.61
CA SER A 188 27.49 11.38 -11.64
C SER A 188 28.00 11.68 -13.06
N GLU A 189 27.52 10.91 -14.05
CA GLU A 189 27.97 10.98 -15.44
C GLU A 189 26.75 11.03 -16.39
N ASP A 190 26.94 11.64 -17.56
CA ASP A 190 25.87 11.79 -18.57
C ASP A 190 25.42 10.45 -19.20
N ASP A 191 26.24 9.40 -19.11
CA ASP A 191 25.95 8.07 -19.65
C ASP A 191 25.45 7.06 -18.58
N GLU A 192 24.98 7.56 -17.43
CA GLU A 192 24.33 6.78 -16.39
C GLU A 192 22.79 6.88 -16.49
N ALA A 193 22.12 5.76 -16.27
CA ALA A 193 20.68 5.71 -16.10
C ALA A 193 20.31 5.17 -14.71
N VAL A 194 19.35 5.76 -14.04
CA VAL A 194 18.78 5.24 -12.80
C VAL A 194 17.50 4.47 -13.13
N VAL A 195 17.44 3.22 -12.73
CA VAL A 195 16.24 2.40 -12.87
C VAL A 195 15.66 2.13 -11.50
N LEU A 196 14.48 2.69 -11.27
CA LEU A 196 13.71 2.61 -10.04
C LEU A 196 12.76 1.41 -10.13
N MET A 197 12.97 0.41 -9.28
CA MET A 197 12.16 -0.81 -9.27
C MET A 197 11.06 -0.73 -8.22
N GLY A 198 9.81 -0.50 -8.64
CA GLY A 198 8.61 -0.63 -7.83
C GLY A 198 8.13 -2.08 -7.75
N HIS A 199 7.22 -2.37 -6.82
CA HIS A 199 6.59 -3.68 -6.69
C HIS A 199 5.71 -3.98 -7.91
N GLY A 200 4.79 -3.07 -8.22
CA GLY A 200 3.74 -3.31 -9.20
C GLY A 200 2.47 -3.87 -8.54
N THR A 201 1.36 -3.73 -9.22
CA THR A 201 0.06 -4.26 -8.76
C THR A 201 -0.88 -4.46 -9.95
N GLU A 202 -1.84 -5.38 -9.81
CA GLU A 202 -2.94 -5.52 -10.76
C GLU A 202 -4.04 -4.45 -10.56
N HIS A 203 -3.98 -3.71 -9.44
CA HIS A 203 -4.90 -2.61 -9.16
C HIS A 203 -4.66 -1.43 -10.12
N PHE A 204 -5.72 -0.65 -10.43
CA PHE A 204 -5.60 0.52 -11.33
C PHE A 204 -4.62 1.58 -10.81
N ALA A 205 -4.33 1.63 -9.51
CA ALA A 205 -3.32 2.49 -8.91
C ALA A 205 -1.90 2.22 -9.44
N ASN A 206 -1.66 1.11 -10.14
CA ASN A 206 -0.40 0.85 -10.83
C ASN A 206 -0.01 1.99 -11.80
N ALA A 207 -0.98 2.78 -12.26
CA ALA A 207 -0.74 3.98 -13.06
C ALA A 207 0.14 5.03 -12.36
N ALA A 208 0.24 4.99 -11.02
CA ALA A 208 1.12 5.87 -10.24
C ALA A 208 2.58 5.76 -10.66
N TYR A 209 3.05 4.58 -11.03
CA TYR A 209 4.43 4.39 -11.52
C TYR A 209 4.68 5.15 -12.83
N ALA A 210 3.74 5.09 -13.77
CA ALA A 210 3.84 5.84 -15.03
C ALA A 210 3.72 7.36 -14.79
N ALA A 211 2.91 7.79 -13.85
CA ALA A 211 2.78 9.19 -13.48
C ALA A 211 4.09 9.73 -12.85
N LEU A 212 4.73 8.94 -11.97
CA LEU A 212 6.02 9.32 -11.39
C LEU A 212 7.12 9.35 -12.45
N ASP A 213 7.17 8.38 -13.35
CA ASP A 213 8.11 8.35 -14.48
C ASP A 213 7.95 9.59 -15.36
N TYR A 214 6.70 9.99 -15.65
CA TYR A 214 6.43 11.22 -16.36
C TYR A 214 6.90 12.46 -15.58
N THR A 215 6.62 12.54 -14.30
CA THR A 215 7.00 13.69 -13.45
C THR A 215 8.51 13.86 -13.38
N LEU A 216 9.28 12.77 -13.25
CA LEU A 216 10.75 12.80 -13.29
C LEU A 216 11.25 13.41 -14.60
N LYS A 217 10.68 13.00 -15.74
CA LYS A 217 11.05 13.50 -17.07
C LYS A 217 10.64 14.96 -17.29
N ASP A 218 9.45 15.35 -16.81
CA ASP A 218 8.96 16.72 -16.89
C ASP A 218 9.84 17.68 -16.08
N GLN A 219 10.42 17.22 -14.97
CA GLN A 219 11.40 17.96 -14.16
C GLN A 219 12.83 17.94 -14.77
N GLY A 220 13.01 17.39 -15.96
CA GLY A 220 14.31 17.37 -16.67
C GLY A 220 15.20 16.17 -16.31
N ASN A 221 14.70 15.20 -15.55
CA ASN A 221 15.45 14.03 -15.11
C ASN A 221 15.15 12.80 -15.98
N SER A 222 15.37 12.92 -17.29
CA SER A 222 15.04 11.85 -18.25
C SER A 222 15.87 10.57 -18.11
N GLN A 223 17.00 10.63 -17.39
CA GLN A 223 17.83 9.46 -17.06
C GLN A 223 17.21 8.57 -15.96
N TYR A 224 16.15 9.02 -15.27
CA TYR A 224 15.41 8.20 -14.30
C TYR A 224 14.27 7.48 -15.00
N ILE A 225 14.20 6.18 -14.79
CA ILE A 225 13.25 5.26 -15.41
C ILE A 225 12.54 4.49 -14.31
N VAL A 226 11.22 4.41 -14.38
CA VAL A 226 10.43 3.63 -13.43
C VAL A 226 9.97 2.33 -14.08
N GLY A 227 10.20 1.22 -13.39
CA GLY A 227 9.69 -0.10 -13.75
C GLY A 227 9.16 -0.83 -12.53
N THR A 228 8.50 -1.97 -12.73
CA THR A 228 7.90 -2.79 -11.68
C THR A 228 8.32 -4.25 -11.80
N VAL A 229 8.44 -4.94 -10.66
CA VAL A 229 8.82 -6.36 -10.65
C VAL A 229 7.65 -7.26 -11.05
N GLU A 230 6.42 -6.95 -10.64
CA GLU A 230 5.26 -7.83 -10.84
C GLU A 230 4.22 -7.31 -11.85
N SER A 231 4.43 -6.12 -12.46
CA SER A 231 3.43 -5.52 -13.33
C SER A 231 4.07 -4.78 -14.52
N TYR A 232 3.29 -3.89 -15.16
CA TYR A 232 3.72 -3.06 -16.27
C TYR A 232 3.87 -1.58 -15.79
N PRO A 233 4.93 -0.86 -16.22
CA PRO A 233 6.08 -1.30 -17.04
C PRO A 233 7.03 -2.22 -16.25
N GLY A 234 7.48 -3.31 -16.89
CA GLY A 234 8.41 -4.26 -16.28
C GLY A 234 9.87 -4.05 -16.72
N LEU A 235 10.72 -5.04 -16.42
CA LEU A 235 12.14 -5.02 -16.75
C LEU A 235 12.40 -4.77 -18.25
N GLU A 236 11.65 -5.42 -19.15
CA GLU A 236 11.83 -5.27 -20.60
C GLU A 236 11.61 -3.81 -21.05
N GLN A 237 10.60 -3.13 -20.47
CA GLN A 237 10.33 -1.73 -20.78
C GLN A 237 11.41 -0.80 -20.21
N ALA A 238 11.92 -1.11 -19.02
CA ALA A 238 13.04 -0.37 -18.44
C ALA A 238 14.30 -0.51 -19.30
N GLN A 239 14.63 -1.73 -19.74
CA GLN A 239 15.79 -1.97 -20.63
C GLN A 239 15.67 -1.19 -21.95
N LYS A 240 14.49 -1.16 -22.58
CA LYS A 240 14.26 -0.36 -23.80
C LYS A 240 14.49 1.14 -23.59
N GLN A 241 14.09 1.66 -22.44
CA GLN A 241 14.31 3.08 -22.12
C GLN A 241 15.80 3.37 -21.86
N VAL A 242 16.50 2.48 -21.15
CA VAL A 242 17.96 2.59 -20.92
C VAL A 242 18.73 2.55 -22.25
N GLU A 243 18.35 1.64 -23.16
CA GLU A 243 18.94 1.56 -24.52
C GLU A 243 18.69 2.86 -25.30
N ALA A 244 17.46 3.41 -25.25
CA ALA A 244 17.11 4.64 -25.95
C ALA A 244 17.86 5.87 -25.43
N LEU A 245 18.26 5.88 -24.14
CA LEU A 245 19.12 6.91 -23.56
C LEU A 245 20.59 6.78 -24.02
N GLY A 246 21.00 5.63 -24.52
CA GLY A 246 22.40 5.35 -24.86
C GLY A 246 23.31 5.24 -23.63
N ALA A 247 22.75 4.92 -22.46
CA ALA A 247 23.50 4.76 -21.23
C ALA A 247 24.48 3.59 -21.33
N LYS A 248 25.56 3.66 -20.57
CA LYS A 248 26.55 2.59 -20.42
C LYS A 248 26.49 1.94 -19.04
N LYS A 249 26.01 2.69 -18.07
CA LYS A 249 25.89 2.26 -16.70
C LYS A 249 24.46 2.42 -16.21
N VAL A 250 24.00 1.45 -15.42
CA VAL A 250 22.68 1.43 -14.79
C VAL A 250 22.86 1.42 -13.27
N ILE A 251 22.17 2.34 -12.60
CA ILE A 251 22.05 2.38 -11.15
C ILE A 251 20.67 1.85 -10.81
N LEU A 252 20.59 0.69 -10.14
CA LEU A 252 19.32 0.11 -9.69
C LEU A 252 19.02 0.57 -8.27
N ALA A 253 17.80 1.04 -8.03
CA ALA A 253 17.32 1.40 -6.70
C ALA A 253 15.86 0.96 -6.52
N PRO A 254 15.43 0.53 -5.31
CA PRO A 254 14.03 0.18 -5.07
C PRO A 254 13.17 1.45 -4.97
N LEU A 255 11.98 1.38 -5.57
CA LEU A 255 10.89 2.32 -5.40
C LEU A 255 9.84 1.70 -4.46
N MET A 256 10.29 1.37 -3.25
CA MET A 256 9.54 0.71 -2.19
C MET A 256 9.95 1.31 -0.84
N ILE A 257 9.04 1.35 0.11
CA ILE A 257 9.31 1.94 1.44
C ILE A 257 10.48 1.23 2.13
N VAL A 258 10.55 -0.09 1.98
CA VAL A 258 11.60 -0.93 2.53
C VAL A 258 12.39 -1.61 1.41
N ALA A 259 13.70 -1.72 1.55
CA ALA A 259 14.54 -2.56 0.69
C ALA A 259 14.49 -4.02 1.20
N GLY A 260 13.32 -4.66 1.02
CA GLY A 260 13.03 -6.02 1.50
C GLY A 260 13.41 -7.11 0.49
N ASP A 261 12.54 -8.13 0.40
CA ASP A 261 12.76 -9.35 -0.38
C ASP A 261 12.98 -9.05 -1.87
N HIS A 262 12.04 -8.34 -2.51
CA HIS A 262 12.16 -7.98 -3.93
C HIS A 262 13.42 -7.15 -4.24
N ALA A 263 13.75 -6.18 -3.38
CA ALA A 263 14.96 -5.37 -3.58
C ALA A 263 16.25 -6.20 -3.44
N THR A 264 16.24 -7.19 -2.56
CA THR A 264 17.40 -8.04 -2.29
C THR A 264 17.53 -9.14 -3.34
N ASN A 265 16.45 -9.84 -3.67
CA ASN A 265 16.45 -11.01 -4.52
C ASN A 265 16.19 -10.68 -5.99
N ASP A 266 15.07 -10.01 -6.32
CA ASP A 266 14.69 -9.75 -7.72
C ASP A 266 15.48 -8.61 -8.35
N MET A 267 15.90 -7.60 -7.54
CA MET A 267 16.69 -6.48 -8.07
C MET A 267 18.19 -6.73 -7.98
N ALA A 268 18.72 -7.02 -6.78
CA ALA A 268 20.14 -6.87 -6.46
C ALA A 268 20.95 -8.16 -6.43
N SER A 269 20.31 -9.34 -6.46
CA SER A 269 21.01 -10.63 -6.33
C SER A 269 21.93 -10.95 -7.54
N ASP A 270 22.82 -11.92 -7.35
CA ASP A 270 23.63 -12.49 -8.44
C ASP A 270 22.96 -13.71 -9.11
N GLU A 271 21.68 -13.95 -8.81
CA GLU A 271 20.91 -15.03 -9.41
C GLU A 271 20.44 -14.68 -10.82
N GLU A 272 20.31 -15.70 -11.67
CA GLU A 272 19.77 -15.54 -13.02
C GLU A 272 18.32 -15.04 -12.96
N GLY A 273 18.01 -14.02 -13.75
CA GLY A 273 16.68 -13.38 -13.78
C GLY A 273 16.56 -12.15 -12.90
N SER A 274 17.51 -11.89 -11.98
CA SER A 274 17.53 -10.63 -11.26
C SER A 274 17.78 -9.44 -12.21
N TRP A 275 17.21 -8.28 -11.91
CA TRP A 275 17.39 -7.08 -12.74
C TRP A 275 18.87 -6.75 -12.93
N LYS A 276 19.68 -6.86 -11.87
CA LYS A 276 21.14 -6.72 -11.92
C LYS A 276 21.77 -7.62 -12.98
N MET A 277 21.42 -8.89 -12.99
CA MET A 277 22.02 -9.85 -13.92
C MET A 277 21.50 -9.67 -15.34
N GLU A 278 20.24 -9.31 -15.52
CA GLU A 278 19.68 -9.06 -16.85
C GLU A 278 20.26 -7.78 -17.48
N PHE A 279 20.52 -6.71 -16.70
CA PHE A 279 21.25 -5.54 -17.21
C PHE A 279 22.73 -5.85 -17.49
N LYS A 280 23.41 -6.62 -16.64
CA LYS A 280 24.80 -7.09 -16.93
C LYS A 280 24.87 -7.93 -18.19
N LYS A 281 23.93 -8.85 -18.40
CA LYS A 281 23.83 -9.70 -19.60
C LYS A 281 23.58 -8.88 -20.88
N ALA A 282 22.84 -7.77 -20.75
CA ALA A 282 22.65 -6.80 -21.81
C ALA A 282 23.88 -5.91 -22.09
N GLY A 283 24.95 -6.03 -21.28
CA GLY A 283 26.23 -5.35 -21.50
C GLY A 283 26.44 -4.05 -20.71
N TYR A 284 25.56 -3.74 -19.76
CA TYR A 284 25.68 -2.57 -18.91
C TYR A 284 26.59 -2.81 -17.70
N GLU A 285 27.30 -1.77 -17.27
CA GLU A 285 27.84 -1.68 -15.92
C GLU A 285 26.66 -1.45 -14.96
N VAL A 286 26.63 -2.14 -13.79
CA VAL A 286 25.50 -2.06 -12.88
C VAL A 286 25.96 -1.76 -11.46
N ASP A 287 25.47 -0.64 -10.91
CA ASP A 287 25.56 -0.30 -9.51
C ASP A 287 24.22 -0.50 -8.80
N ILE A 288 24.27 -0.72 -7.49
CA ILE A 288 23.09 -0.95 -6.65
C ILE A 288 23.04 0.07 -5.52
N VAL A 289 21.91 0.74 -5.39
CA VAL A 289 21.54 1.52 -4.19
C VAL A 289 20.45 0.75 -3.46
N LEU A 290 20.86 -0.11 -2.52
CA LEU A 290 19.92 -0.95 -1.75
C LEU A 290 19.41 -0.19 -0.52
N LYS A 291 18.57 0.82 -0.74
CA LYS A 291 17.94 1.63 0.29
C LYS A 291 16.45 1.76 0.02
N GLY A 292 15.63 1.53 1.06
CA GLY A 292 14.19 1.80 0.99
C GLY A 292 13.89 3.30 1.00
N LEU A 293 12.75 3.70 0.45
CA LEU A 293 12.31 5.10 0.41
C LEU A 293 12.21 5.70 1.82
N GLY A 294 11.82 4.89 2.83
CA GLY A 294 11.75 5.33 4.23
C GLY A 294 13.09 5.73 4.84
N GLU A 295 14.23 5.40 4.21
CA GLU A 295 15.55 5.86 4.66
C GLU A 295 15.80 7.36 4.30
N TYR A 296 15.01 7.92 3.37
CA TYR A 296 15.19 9.29 2.90
C TYR A 296 14.38 10.27 3.76
N PRO A 297 15.03 11.25 4.42
CA PRO A 297 14.31 12.24 5.24
C PRO A 297 13.18 12.94 4.49
N GLU A 298 13.39 13.30 3.24
CA GLU A 298 12.39 13.99 2.42
C GLU A 298 11.12 13.17 2.21
N ILE A 299 11.24 11.85 2.16
CA ILE A 299 10.09 10.94 2.05
C ILE A 299 9.34 10.85 3.38
N ARG A 300 10.06 10.81 4.50
CA ARG A 300 9.44 10.80 5.84
C ARG A 300 8.69 12.11 6.13
N GLU A 301 9.26 13.25 5.72
CA GLU A 301 8.62 14.57 5.80
C GLU A 301 7.27 14.62 5.06
N ILE A 302 7.12 13.90 3.94
CA ILE A 302 5.84 13.79 3.21
C ILE A 302 4.80 13.08 4.08
N TYR A 303 5.13 11.97 4.74
CA TYR A 303 4.20 11.29 5.64
C TYR A 303 3.82 12.14 6.85
N VAL A 304 4.75 12.90 7.43
CA VAL A 304 4.45 13.89 8.48
C VAL A 304 3.45 14.93 7.98
N SER A 305 3.63 15.42 6.75
CA SER A 305 2.69 16.35 6.12
C SER A 305 1.30 15.74 5.93
N HIS A 306 1.22 14.48 5.51
CA HIS A 306 -0.06 13.78 5.34
C HIS A 306 -0.79 13.57 6.67
N VAL A 307 -0.08 13.28 7.76
CA VAL A 307 -0.67 13.25 9.11
C VAL A 307 -1.22 14.62 9.48
N GLN A 308 -0.47 15.71 9.22
CA GLN A 308 -0.93 17.07 9.52
C GLN A 308 -2.19 17.43 8.72
N GLN A 309 -2.21 17.13 7.41
CA GLN A 309 -3.37 17.34 6.55
C GLN A 309 -4.61 16.57 7.07
N ALA A 310 -4.42 15.33 7.49
CA ALA A 310 -5.50 14.54 8.09
C ALA A 310 -6.02 15.17 9.39
N ILE A 311 -5.14 15.69 10.26
CA ILE A 311 -5.52 16.39 11.50
C ILE A 311 -6.34 17.64 11.16
N ASP A 312 -5.90 18.42 10.18
CA ASP A 312 -6.53 19.69 9.77
C ASP A 312 -7.84 19.47 8.98
N GLY A 313 -8.03 18.27 8.41
CA GLY A 313 -9.23 17.91 7.64
C GLY A 313 -9.17 18.38 6.20
N GLU A 314 -7.98 18.41 5.63
CA GLU A 314 -7.70 18.77 4.23
C GLU A 314 -7.72 17.59 3.28
#